data_0c6873f494807a6d85b366a54d6db906
#
_entry.id   0c6873f494807a6d85b366a54d6db906
#
_cell.length_a   1.000
_cell.length_b   1.000
_cell.length_c   1.000
_cell.angle_alpha   90.00
_cell.angle_beta   90.00
_cell.angle_gamma   90.00
#
_symmetry.space_group_name_H-M   'P 1'
#
loop_
_entity.id
_entity.type
_entity.pdbx_description
1 polymer ?
#
loop_
_entity_poly.entity_id
_entity_poly.type
_entity_poly.pdbx_seq_one_letter_code
_entity_poly.pdbx_strand_id
1 'polypeptide(L)'
;AHEGSGGMMADGYTRATGKMSMMIAQNGPGIANFVTAVKTAYWNHSPLLLVTPQAANKTIGMGGFQEVEQMAMFKDMVAYQEEVRDPSRVAEVLNRVIINAKRASAPAQINMPRDFWTQVIDIELPAIVEFERPAGGESAIAAAAELLSNAKFPVILNGAGVVLGGAIPASMALAERLDAPVC
;
A
#
# COMPACT_ATOMS: atom_id res chain seq x y z
N ALA A 1 22.06 3.16 -11.00
CA ALA A 1 21.23 3.04 -9.81
C ALA A 1 20.52 1.69 -9.84
N HIS A 2 20.22 1.11 -8.69
CA HIS A 2 19.56 -0.19 -8.56
C HIS A 2 18.10 0.03 -8.18
N GLU A 3 17.16 -0.70 -8.77
CA GLU A 3 15.71 -0.52 -8.57
C GLU A 3 15.32 -0.73 -7.10
N GLY A 4 15.96 -1.67 -6.42
CA GLY A 4 15.75 -1.90 -4.99
C GLY A 4 15.97 -0.64 -4.14
N SER A 5 16.94 0.20 -4.50
CA SER A 5 17.15 1.49 -3.83
C SER A 5 15.98 2.45 -4.05
N GLY A 6 15.45 2.50 -5.28
CA GLY A 6 14.25 3.26 -5.60
C GLY A 6 13.03 2.78 -4.82
N GLY A 7 12.88 1.47 -4.67
CA GLY A 7 11.84 0.87 -3.87
C GLY A 7 11.92 1.24 -2.38
N MET A 8 13.12 1.21 -1.80
CA MET A 8 13.34 1.64 -0.41
C MET A 8 13.10 3.14 -0.21
N MET A 9 13.45 3.99 -1.20
CA MET A 9 13.11 5.42 -1.17
C MET A 9 11.59 5.63 -1.19
N ALA A 10 10.84 4.86 -1.99
CA ALA A 10 9.38 4.92 -2.05
C ALA A 10 8.75 4.54 -0.70
N ASP A 11 9.21 3.47 -0.06
CA ASP A 11 8.75 3.08 1.28
C ASP A 11 9.08 4.17 2.31
N GLY A 12 10.32 4.67 2.32
CA GLY A 12 10.74 5.74 3.22
C GLY A 12 9.91 7.02 3.05
N TYR A 13 9.62 7.41 1.81
CA TYR A 13 8.75 8.55 1.52
C TYR A 13 7.34 8.35 2.06
N THR A 14 6.74 7.18 1.83
CA THR A 14 5.40 6.86 2.33
C THR A 14 5.35 6.91 3.85
N ARG A 15 6.35 6.32 4.52
CA ARG A 15 6.42 6.32 5.99
C ARG A 15 6.65 7.71 6.58
N ALA A 16 7.45 8.54 5.93
CA ALA A 16 7.76 9.90 6.41
C ALA A 16 6.61 10.89 6.19
N THR A 17 5.83 10.72 5.12
CA THR A 17 4.81 11.70 4.71
C THR A 17 3.39 11.25 4.90
N GLY A 18 3.14 9.96 5.11
CA GLY A 18 1.80 9.35 5.08
C GLY A 18 1.18 9.29 3.68
N LYS A 19 1.88 9.73 2.64
CA LYS A 19 1.39 9.74 1.26
C LYS A 19 1.78 8.46 0.54
N MET A 20 0.84 7.89 -0.21
CA MET A 20 1.10 6.73 -1.06
C MET A 20 2.10 7.08 -2.15
N SER A 21 3.11 6.25 -2.33
CA SER A 21 4.08 6.35 -3.43
C SER A 21 3.88 5.23 -4.47
N MET A 22 4.54 5.39 -5.61
CA MET A 22 4.47 4.45 -6.73
C MET A 22 5.86 3.96 -7.12
N MET A 23 5.95 2.69 -7.47
CA MET A 23 7.15 2.06 -8.01
C MET A 23 6.84 1.46 -9.38
N ILE A 24 7.71 1.71 -10.34
CA ILE A 24 7.69 1.12 -11.67
C ILE A 24 9.11 0.86 -12.13
N ALA A 25 9.34 -0.26 -12.78
CA ALA A 25 10.60 -0.61 -13.41
C ALA A 25 10.36 -1.46 -14.65
N GLN A 26 11.42 -1.81 -15.36
CA GLN A 26 11.36 -2.71 -16.50
C GLN A 26 10.86 -4.10 -16.06
N ASN A 27 10.00 -4.71 -16.86
CA ASN A 27 9.49 -6.06 -16.59
C ASN A 27 10.62 -7.09 -16.41
N GLY A 28 10.35 -8.12 -15.64
CA GLY A 28 11.31 -9.15 -15.30
C GLY A 28 12.33 -8.69 -14.26
N PRO A 29 13.62 -8.54 -14.61
CA PRO A 29 14.68 -8.29 -13.63
C PRO A 29 14.52 -6.97 -12.86
N GLY A 30 14.07 -5.88 -13.51
CA GLY A 30 13.83 -4.61 -12.83
C GLY A 30 12.75 -4.72 -11.77
N ILE A 31 11.65 -5.37 -12.09
CA ILE A 31 10.57 -5.64 -11.14
C ILE A 31 11.02 -6.60 -10.04
N ALA A 32 11.79 -7.64 -10.35
CA ALA A 32 12.31 -8.58 -9.37
C ALA A 32 13.18 -7.89 -8.30
N ASN A 33 13.90 -6.84 -8.66
CA ASN A 33 14.70 -6.05 -7.72
C ASN A 33 13.86 -5.29 -6.68
N PHE A 34 12.55 -5.18 -6.85
CA PHE A 34 11.65 -4.58 -5.85
C PHE A 34 11.18 -5.54 -4.75
N VAL A 35 11.42 -6.84 -4.85
CA VAL A 35 10.93 -7.85 -3.91
C VAL A 35 11.20 -7.47 -2.47
N THR A 36 12.44 -7.11 -2.13
CA THR A 36 12.79 -6.71 -0.77
C THR A 36 12.05 -5.46 -0.32
N ALA A 37 11.96 -4.44 -1.19
CA ALA A 37 11.29 -3.18 -0.85
C ALA A 37 9.77 -3.37 -0.66
N VAL A 38 9.13 -4.16 -1.52
CA VAL A 38 7.69 -4.46 -1.42
C VAL A 38 7.40 -5.26 -0.15
N LYS A 39 8.24 -6.26 0.18
CA LYS A 39 8.08 -7.02 1.43
C LYS A 39 8.30 -6.15 2.68
N THR A 40 9.28 -5.26 2.64
CA THR A 40 9.52 -4.27 3.71
C THR A 40 8.31 -3.36 3.89
N ALA A 41 7.77 -2.81 2.81
CA ALA A 41 6.59 -1.97 2.85
C ALA A 41 5.35 -2.71 3.37
N TYR A 42 5.18 -3.99 2.99
CA TYR A 42 4.10 -4.84 3.51
C TYR A 42 4.17 -4.99 5.03
N TRP A 43 5.34 -5.30 5.57
CA TRP A 43 5.54 -5.44 7.02
C TRP A 43 5.42 -4.11 7.79
N ASN A 44 5.72 -3.00 7.14
CA ASN A 44 5.60 -1.66 7.73
C ASN A 44 4.23 -1.02 7.53
N HIS A 45 3.27 -1.74 6.94
CA HIS A 45 1.94 -1.19 6.61
C HIS A 45 2.00 0.08 5.74
N SER A 46 2.96 0.15 4.83
CA SER A 46 3.13 1.27 3.89
C SER A 46 2.29 1.03 2.64
N PRO A 47 1.28 1.85 2.35
CA PRO A 47 0.54 1.74 1.10
C PRO A 47 1.42 2.20 -0.08
N LEU A 48 1.74 1.26 -0.96
CA LEU A 48 2.52 1.49 -2.18
C LEU A 48 1.76 0.96 -3.39
N LEU A 49 1.86 1.67 -4.51
CA LEU A 49 1.42 1.19 -5.81
C LEU A 49 2.60 0.58 -6.56
N LEU A 50 2.58 -0.72 -6.76
CA LEU A 50 3.53 -1.43 -7.61
C LEU A 50 2.95 -1.58 -9.02
N VAL A 51 3.55 -0.89 -9.98
CA VAL A 51 3.18 -1.00 -11.40
C VAL A 51 4.16 -1.92 -12.10
N THR A 52 3.68 -3.06 -12.57
CA THR A 52 4.49 -4.08 -13.23
C THR A 52 4.15 -4.17 -14.70
N PRO A 53 5.02 -3.66 -15.59
CA PRO A 53 4.89 -3.94 -17.02
C PRO A 53 5.04 -5.45 -17.27
N GLN A 54 4.23 -6.03 -18.16
CA GLN A 54 4.28 -7.44 -18.53
C GLN A 54 4.59 -7.60 -20.03
N ALA A 55 4.99 -8.79 -20.44
CA ALA A 55 5.05 -9.15 -21.86
C ALA A 55 3.72 -8.82 -22.55
N ALA A 56 3.77 -8.56 -23.87
CA ALA A 56 2.57 -8.26 -24.63
C ALA A 56 1.61 -9.46 -24.64
N ASN A 57 0.30 -9.23 -24.51
CA ASN A 57 -0.70 -10.30 -24.51
C ASN A 57 -0.58 -11.28 -25.68
N LYS A 58 -0.25 -10.76 -26.86
CA LYS A 58 -0.10 -11.59 -28.07
C LYS A 58 1.16 -12.44 -28.10
N THR A 59 2.10 -12.25 -27.17
CA THR A 59 3.39 -12.97 -27.15
C THR A 59 3.66 -13.66 -25.81
N ILE A 60 2.81 -13.47 -24.81
CA ILE A 60 2.95 -14.12 -23.52
C ILE A 60 2.91 -15.66 -23.66
N GLY A 61 3.77 -16.35 -22.95
CA GLY A 61 3.95 -17.82 -23.08
C GLY A 61 4.84 -18.27 -24.23
N MET A 62 5.36 -17.33 -25.04
CA MET A 62 6.26 -17.64 -26.14
C MET A 62 7.76 -17.57 -25.76
N GLY A 63 8.08 -17.36 -24.49
CA GLY A 63 9.45 -17.17 -24.01
C GLY A 63 10.04 -15.83 -24.43
N GLY A 64 9.23 -14.78 -24.42
CA GLY A 64 9.64 -13.43 -24.77
C GLY A 64 10.73 -12.89 -23.85
N PHE A 65 11.49 -11.90 -24.36
CA PHE A 65 12.56 -11.27 -23.57
C PHE A 65 12.00 -10.69 -22.25
N GLN A 66 12.58 -11.13 -21.13
CA GLN A 66 12.21 -10.70 -19.78
C GLN A 66 10.76 -11.04 -19.36
N GLU A 67 10.15 -12.03 -20.00
CA GLU A 67 8.86 -12.55 -19.57
C GLU A 67 9.02 -13.32 -18.25
N VAL A 68 8.30 -12.91 -17.21
CA VAL A 68 8.32 -13.50 -15.86
C VAL A 68 6.91 -13.44 -15.25
N GLU A 69 6.56 -14.45 -14.47
CA GLU A 69 5.32 -14.49 -13.69
C GLU A 69 5.35 -13.53 -12.51
N GLN A 70 5.18 -12.23 -12.79
CA GLN A 70 5.32 -11.16 -11.79
C GLN A 70 4.19 -11.15 -10.77
N MET A 71 2.98 -11.56 -11.15
CA MET A 71 1.86 -11.66 -10.21
C MET A 71 2.13 -12.73 -9.13
N ALA A 72 2.65 -13.89 -9.53
CA ALA A 72 3.03 -14.96 -8.60
C ALA A 72 4.16 -14.52 -7.66
N MET A 73 5.13 -13.75 -8.18
CA MET A 73 6.29 -13.27 -7.41
C MET A 73 5.88 -12.42 -6.20
N PHE A 74 4.86 -11.58 -6.33
CA PHE A 74 4.44 -10.65 -5.28
C PHE A 74 3.20 -11.10 -4.50
N LYS A 75 2.65 -12.27 -4.77
CA LYS A 75 1.39 -12.75 -4.19
C LYS A 75 1.32 -12.62 -2.66
N ASP A 76 2.40 -12.94 -1.96
CA ASP A 76 2.46 -12.92 -0.50
C ASP A 76 3.01 -11.59 0.08
N MET A 77 3.17 -10.58 -0.77
CA MET A 77 3.79 -9.30 -0.41
C MET A 77 2.90 -8.09 -0.72
N VAL A 78 1.73 -8.33 -1.28
CA VAL A 78 0.74 -7.30 -1.61
C VAL A 78 -0.62 -7.67 -1.06
N ALA A 79 -1.38 -6.68 -0.63
CA ALA A 79 -2.74 -6.90 -0.14
C ALA A 79 -3.75 -7.14 -1.27
N TYR A 80 -3.44 -6.65 -2.45
CA TYR A 80 -4.27 -6.80 -3.63
C TYR A 80 -3.42 -6.77 -4.90
N GLN A 81 -3.81 -7.54 -5.90
CA GLN A 81 -3.17 -7.50 -7.21
C GLN A 81 -4.18 -7.75 -8.31
N GLU A 82 -4.05 -7.01 -9.41
CA GLU A 82 -4.91 -7.18 -10.58
C GLU A 82 -4.15 -6.89 -11.87
N GLU A 83 -4.47 -7.64 -12.92
CA GLU A 83 -3.96 -7.43 -14.25
C GLU A 83 -4.97 -6.70 -15.13
N VAL A 84 -4.52 -5.69 -15.85
CA VAL A 84 -5.33 -5.02 -16.88
C VAL A 84 -5.45 -5.94 -18.07
N ARG A 85 -6.67 -6.39 -18.38
CA ARG A 85 -6.98 -7.28 -19.49
C ARG A 85 -7.57 -6.58 -20.71
N ASP A 86 -7.99 -5.35 -20.52
CA ASP A 86 -8.52 -4.48 -21.56
C ASP A 86 -8.07 -3.05 -21.29
N PRO A 87 -7.44 -2.36 -22.26
CA PRO A 87 -6.91 -1.02 -22.04
C PRO A 87 -7.99 0.01 -21.66
N SER A 88 -9.23 -0.15 -22.11
CA SER A 88 -10.33 0.74 -21.71
C SER A 88 -10.67 0.69 -20.23
N ARG A 89 -10.25 -0.38 -19.52
CA ARG A 89 -10.49 -0.58 -18.09
C ARG A 89 -9.34 -0.14 -17.20
N VAL A 90 -8.29 0.44 -17.75
CA VAL A 90 -7.08 0.79 -16.96
C VAL A 90 -7.40 1.71 -15.79
N ALA A 91 -8.25 2.71 -15.98
CA ALA A 91 -8.62 3.66 -14.92
C ALA A 91 -9.42 2.98 -13.79
N GLU A 92 -10.36 2.12 -14.15
CA GLU A 92 -11.17 1.32 -13.19
C GLU A 92 -10.27 0.39 -12.35
N VAL A 93 -9.40 -0.37 -13.03
CA VAL A 93 -8.49 -1.32 -12.37
C VAL A 93 -7.50 -0.58 -11.45
N LEU A 94 -6.88 0.50 -11.95
CA LEU A 94 -5.96 1.31 -11.18
C LEU A 94 -6.62 1.89 -9.92
N ASN A 95 -7.83 2.44 -10.06
CA ASN A 95 -8.58 2.96 -8.92
C ASN A 95 -8.85 1.88 -7.87
N ARG A 96 -9.26 0.69 -8.30
CA ARG A 96 -9.50 -0.46 -7.41
C ARG A 96 -8.23 -0.90 -6.69
N VAL A 97 -7.09 -0.95 -7.38
CA VAL A 97 -5.79 -1.28 -6.80
C VAL A 97 -5.38 -0.25 -5.74
N ILE A 98 -5.50 1.05 -6.05
CA ILE A 98 -5.19 2.15 -5.12
C ILE A 98 -6.08 2.10 -3.87
N ILE A 99 -7.38 1.89 -4.06
CA ILE A 99 -8.35 1.79 -2.97
C ILE A 99 -7.97 0.64 -2.02
N ASN A 100 -7.66 -0.54 -2.57
CA ASN A 100 -7.28 -1.68 -1.75
C ASN A 100 -5.95 -1.48 -1.02
N ALA A 101 -4.95 -0.84 -1.65
CA ALA A 101 -3.71 -0.48 -0.98
C ALA A 101 -3.94 0.43 0.24
N LYS A 102 -4.76 1.47 0.06
CA LYS A 102 -5.10 2.42 1.13
C LYS A 102 -5.89 1.76 2.27
N ARG A 103 -6.90 0.95 1.94
CA ARG A 103 -7.73 0.24 2.93
C ARG A 103 -6.93 -0.74 3.78
N ALA A 104 -6.06 -1.50 3.14
CA ALA A 104 -5.23 -2.49 3.80
C ALA A 104 -4.00 -1.88 4.49
N SER A 105 -3.66 -0.61 4.20
CA SER A 105 -2.37 -0.02 4.57
C SER A 105 -1.22 -0.95 4.17
N ALA A 106 -1.16 -1.33 2.90
CA ALA A 106 -0.19 -2.28 2.38
C ALA A 106 0.05 -2.05 0.89
N PRO A 107 1.15 -2.56 0.31
CA PRO A 107 1.36 -2.52 -1.12
C PRO A 107 0.24 -3.20 -1.91
N ALA A 108 -0.06 -2.70 -3.09
CA ALA A 108 -0.90 -3.36 -4.07
C ALA A 108 -0.29 -3.26 -5.47
N GLN A 109 -0.56 -4.25 -6.31
CA GLN A 109 0.05 -4.41 -7.62
C GLN A 109 -0.97 -4.27 -8.74
N ILE A 110 -0.62 -3.45 -9.74
CA ILE A 110 -1.27 -3.47 -11.05
C ILE A 110 -0.29 -4.04 -12.08
N ASN A 111 -0.70 -5.10 -12.77
CA ASN A 111 0.07 -5.70 -13.85
C ASN A 111 -0.49 -5.24 -15.18
N MET A 112 0.37 -4.72 -16.08
CA MET A 112 -0.07 -4.13 -17.33
C MET A 112 0.72 -4.66 -18.51
N PRO A 113 0.06 -5.37 -19.44
CA PRO A 113 0.67 -5.84 -20.68
C PRO A 113 1.28 -4.70 -21.51
N ARG A 114 2.47 -4.96 -22.07
CA ARG A 114 3.25 -3.93 -22.79
C ARG A 114 2.53 -3.34 -23.99
N ASP A 115 1.72 -4.11 -24.67
CA ASP A 115 0.95 -3.67 -25.84
C ASP A 115 -0.18 -2.68 -25.52
N PHE A 116 -0.49 -2.45 -24.23
CA PHE A 116 -1.47 -1.44 -23.81
C PHE A 116 -0.87 -0.06 -23.61
N TRP A 117 0.44 0.05 -23.33
CA TRP A 117 1.10 1.32 -23.03
C TRP A 117 1.13 2.33 -24.17
N THR A 118 0.97 1.87 -25.41
CA THR A 118 1.01 2.71 -26.61
C THR A 118 -0.36 2.92 -27.24
N GLN A 119 -1.42 2.39 -26.62
CA GLN A 119 -2.78 2.56 -27.14
C GLN A 119 -3.35 3.90 -26.68
N VAL A 120 -4.01 4.59 -27.61
CA VAL A 120 -4.80 5.78 -27.31
C VAL A 120 -6.23 5.32 -27.01
N ILE A 121 -6.71 5.69 -25.84
CA ILE A 121 -8.04 5.31 -25.36
C ILE A 121 -8.80 6.54 -24.93
N ASP A 122 -10.11 6.50 -25.09
CA ASP A 122 -11.03 7.52 -24.56
C ASP A 122 -11.74 6.91 -23.35
N ILE A 123 -11.43 7.45 -22.16
CA ILE A 123 -11.95 6.93 -20.91
C ILE A 123 -12.33 8.07 -19.97
N GLU A 124 -13.35 7.84 -19.17
CA GLU A 124 -13.69 8.69 -18.05
C GLU A 124 -12.83 8.29 -16.83
N LEU A 125 -12.21 9.27 -16.19
CA LEU A 125 -11.44 9.03 -14.97
C LEU A 125 -12.41 8.91 -13.79
N PRO A 126 -12.27 7.87 -12.95
CA PRO A 126 -13.10 7.72 -11.77
C PRO A 126 -12.82 8.85 -10.76
N ALA A 127 -13.84 9.25 -10.02
CA ALA A 127 -13.69 10.20 -8.93
C ALA A 127 -12.73 9.67 -7.87
N ILE A 128 -11.96 10.58 -7.25
CA ILE A 128 -11.11 10.24 -6.11
C ILE A 128 -12.00 9.87 -4.94
N VAL A 129 -11.79 8.68 -4.39
CA VAL A 129 -12.48 8.21 -3.19
C VAL A 129 -11.58 8.45 -1.98
N GLU A 130 -12.04 9.29 -1.07
CA GLU A 130 -11.42 9.45 0.24
C GLU A 130 -12.07 8.47 1.21
N PHE A 131 -11.24 7.83 2.04
CA PHE A 131 -11.70 6.90 3.07
C PHE A 131 -11.51 7.53 4.43
N GLU A 132 -12.60 7.73 5.13
CA GLU A 132 -12.54 7.93 6.57
C GLU A 132 -12.36 6.58 7.27
N ARG A 133 -11.43 6.52 8.21
CA ARG A 133 -11.28 5.33 9.06
C ARG A 133 -12.41 5.33 10.08
N PRO A 134 -13.12 4.20 10.28
CA PRO A 134 -14.18 4.13 11.28
C PRO A 134 -13.60 4.34 12.67
N ALA A 135 -14.31 5.11 13.50
CA ALA A 135 -13.89 5.46 14.86
C ALA A 135 -13.94 4.28 15.86
N GLY A 136 -14.45 3.11 15.46
CA GLY A 136 -14.76 2.00 16.36
C GLY A 136 -16.17 2.12 16.96
N GLY A 137 -16.64 1.05 17.61
CA GLY A 137 -17.97 1.03 18.23
C GLY A 137 -17.99 1.81 19.56
N GLU A 138 -19.03 2.59 19.82
CA GLU A 138 -19.18 3.38 21.06
C GLU A 138 -19.04 2.52 22.32
N SER A 139 -19.63 1.33 22.34
CA SER A 139 -19.54 0.42 23.48
C SER A 139 -18.11 -0.06 23.74
N ALA A 140 -17.33 -0.32 22.70
CA ALA A 140 -15.92 -0.74 22.81
C ALA A 140 -15.05 0.42 23.33
N ILE A 141 -15.30 1.64 22.85
CA ILE A 141 -14.61 2.84 23.31
C ILE A 141 -14.93 3.10 24.78
N ALA A 142 -16.20 3.00 25.19
CA ALA A 142 -16.61 3.19 26.58
C ALA A 142 -15.97 2.15 27.51
N ALA A 143 -15.96 0.88 27.12
CA ALA A 143 -15.32 -0.18 27.90
C ALA A 143 -13.81 0.04 28.03
N ALA A 144 -13.13 0.47 26.96
CA ALA A 144 -11.71 0.81 27.00
C ALA A 144 -11.43 2.02 27.92
N ALA A 145 -12.27 3.04 27.87
CA ALA A 145 -12.15 4.22 28.74
C ALA A 145 -12.35 3.85 30.23
N GLU A 146 -13.31 2.99 30.53
CA GLU A 146 -13.54 2.49 31.90
C GLU A 146 -12.33 1.69 32.41
N LEU A 147 -11.80 0.77 31.57
CA LEU A 147 -10.63 -0.02 31.92
C LEU A 147 -9.41 0.88 32.23
N LEU A 148 -9.15 1.86 31.39
CA LEU A 148 -8.03 2.81 31.55
C LEU A 148 -8.20 3.69 32.78
N SER A 149 -9.43 4.18 33.05
CA SER A 149 -9.73 5.02 34.19
C SER A 149 -9.54 4.30 35.52
N ASN A 150 -9.70 2.99 35.57
CA ASN A 150 -9.51 2.16 36.76
C ASN A 150 -8.09 1.56 36.86
N ALA A 151 -7.24 1.77 35.86
CA ALA A 151 -5.88 1.24 35.88
C ALA A 151 -5.00 1.98 36.87
N LYS A 152 -4.24 1.25 37.69
CA LYS A 152 -3.32 1.83 38.70
C LYS A 152 -2.02 2.32 38.07
N PHE A 153 -1.58 1.68 36.99
CA PHE A 153 -0.36 2.01 36.28
C PHE A 153 -0.55 1.72 34.77
N PRO A 154 -1.23 2.57 34.04
CA PRO A 154 -1.40 2.41 32.61
C PRO A 154 -0.06 2.68 31.89
N VAL A 155 0.21 1.94 30.82
CA VAL A 155 1.37 2.14 29.93
C VAL A 155 0.86 2.19 28.50
N ILE A 156 1.32 3.17 27.74
CA ILE A 156 0.94 3.32 26.33
C ILE A 156 2.08 2.83 25.45
N LEU A 157 1.81 1.79 24.66
CA LEU A 157 2.72 1.29 23.64
C LEU A 157 2.25 1.74 22.26
N ASN A 158 3.00 2.67 21.65
CA ASN A 158 2.68 3.22 20.33
C ASN A 158 3.38 2.42 19.24
N GLY A 159 2.61 1.89 18.30
CA GLY A 159 3.11 1.32 17.06
C GLY A 159 3.07 2.32 15.90
N ALA A 160 3.58 1.91 14.73
CA ALA A 160 3.58 2.73 13.50
C ALA A 160 2.18 3.22 13.09
N GLY A 161 1.12 2.52 13.48
CA GLY A 161 -0.27 2.90 13.22
C GLY A 161 -0.66 4.25 13.79
N VAL A 162 -0.04 4.69 14.90
CA VAL A 162 -0.28 6.03 15.49
C VAL A 162 0.22 7.13 14.55
N VAL A 163 1.40 6.93 13.94
CA VAL A 163 1.98 7.86 12.97
C VAL A 163 1.17 7.86 11.67
N LEU A 164 0.94 6.67 11.11
CA LEU A 164 0.20 6.48 9.84
C LEU A 164 -1.27 6.93 9.94
N GLY A 165 -1.84 6.85 11.14
CA GLY A 165 -3.21 7.30 11.43
C GLY A 165 -3.32 8.78 11.79
N GLY A 166 -2.20 9.52 11.85
CA GLY A 166 -2.21 10.92 12.27
C GLY A 166 -2.62 11.13 13.75
N ALA A 167 -2.47 10.10 14.60
CA ALA A 167 -3.01 10.05 15.95
C ALA A 167 -1.99 10.48 17.04
N ILE A 168 -0.82 11.02 16.67
CA ILE A 168 0.20 11.46 17.62
C ILE A 168 -0.38 12.46 18.66
N PRO A 169 -1.10 13.54 18.26
CA PRO A 169 -1.64 14.48 19.24
C PRO A 169 -2.65 13.84 20.21
N ALA A 170 -3.49 12.93 19.69
CA ALA A 170 -4.48 12.22 20.52
C ALA A 170 -3.80 11.25 21.51
N SER A 171 -2.73 10.55 21.08
CA SER A 171 -1.94 9.68 21.94
C SER A 171 -1.24 10.46 23.05
N MET A 172 -0.67 11.63 22.74
CA MET A 172 -0.06 12.51 23.72
C MET A 172 -1.09 13.00 24.75
N ALA A 173 -2.24 13.48 24.30
CA ALA A 173 -3.32 13.94 25.19
C ALA A 173 -3.83 12.81 26.11
N LEU A 174 -3.90 11.57 25.60
CA LEU A 174 -4.27 10.42 26.42
C LEU A 174 -3.20 10.12 27.47
N ALA A 175 -1.92 10.18 27.09
CA ALA A 175 -0.79 9.96 28.01
C ALA A 175 -0.79 10.97 29.17
N GLU A 176 -0.95 12.25 28.85
CA GLU A 176 -1.03 13.32 29.84
C GLU A 176 -2.24 13.13 30.76
N ARG A 177 -3.41 12.76 30.21
CA ARG A 177 -4.61 12.55 31.01
C ARG A 177 -4.51 11.38 32.00
N LEU A 178 -3.79 10.34 31.63
CA LEU A 178 -3.61 9.12 32.42
C LEU A 178 -2.34 9.13 33.27
N ASP A 179 -1.50 10.16 33.16
CA ASP A 179 -0.13 10.19 33.71
C ASP A 179 0.64 8.91 33.35
N ALA A 180 0.51 8.48 32.09
CA ALA A 180 1.00 7.20 31.59
C ALA A 180 2.32 7.36 30.84
N PRO A 181 3.34 6.54 31.13
CA PRO A 181 4.53 6.47 30.30
C PRO A 181 4.20 5.95 28.90
N VAL A 182 4.91 6.50 27.89
CA VAL A 182 4.75 6.15 26.47
C VAL A 182 6.02 5.53 25.96
N CYS A 183 5.91 4.42 25.19
CA CYS A 183 7.00 3.74 24.51
C CYS A 183 6.70 3.58 23.00
#